data_7457e15d03898a65b583da9448599490
#
_entry.id   7457e15d03898a65b583da9448599490
#
_cell.length_a   1.000
_cell.length_b   1.000
_cell.length_c   1.000
_cell.angle_alpha   90.00
_cell.angle_beta   90.00
_cell.angle_gamma   90.00
#
_symmetry.space_group_name_H-M   'P 1'
#
loop_
_entity.id
_entity.type
_entity.pdbx_description
1 polymer ?
#
loop_
_entity_poly.entity_id
_entity_poly.type
_entity_poly.pdbx_seq_one_letter_code
_entity_poly.pdbx_strand_id
1 'polypeptide(L)'
;MTLKAVAEKPDPQPAAEDPQSAGADPQPATHNPQSEAPLSIRMPVDIRSAALTIMAGLALILVLQYAQAMIIPIVLAVLISYALEPMVAWLVRRRLPRGLAAAVVLLALVATGGWMLYSLRTQAAAFVDQLPQAATRLRRMMENDRPTAATAIQQVQKAATELEKAANAAAGPPPAPSGVQRVQVETPPINISDYVMWGSIGIVAAIGQLVLILFLVYFLLASGDLYRRKLVKIVGTSLSEKRVTVQILQEIDRQIEMFLLVEVFTSVIVGVATWLAFMALGVEQAAVWGVLAGIFNSIPYFGPVIVTGATSVVGFLQFGNLRMAILVGAVSLAITSLEGFLLTPWLTSRATRMNAVAIFVGLLFWGWVWNVWGMLLAVPMLMVMKAVCDHVEDFKGIGELLGD
;
A
#
# COMPACT_ATOMS: atom_id res chain seq x y z
N MET A 1 -20.03 -67.24 13.95
CA MET A 1 -21.38 -67.81 13.80
C MET A 1 -22.29 -66.61 13.66
N THR A 2 -22.83 -66.29 12.52
CA THR A 2 -23.65 -66.93 11.54
C THR A 2 -23.57 -66.18 10.20
N LEU A 3 -23.41 -66.95 9.14
CA LEU A 3 -23.60 -66.62 7.74
C LEU A 3 -25.04 -66.21 7.39
N LYS A 4 -25.22 -65.32 6.39
CA LYS A 4 -26.31 -65.36 5.39
C LYS A 4 -26.22 -64.12 4.49
N ALA A 5 -26.45 -64.09 3.25
CA ALA A 5 -26.64 -65.04 2.15
C ALA A 5 -26.69 -64.17 0.90
N VAL A 6 -26.01 -64.64 -0.12
CA VAL A 6 -25.98 -64.07 -1.48
C VAL A 6 -27.38 -64.27 -2.09
N ALA A 7 -27.95 -63.19 -2.67
CA ALA A 7 -29.13 -63.27 -3.56
C ALA A 7 -28.67 -63.07 -4.99
N GLU A 8 -28.81 -64.10 -5.75
CA GLU A 8 -28.57 -64.36 -7.13
C GLU A 8 -29.58 -63.57 -8.03
N LYS A 9 -29.11 -62.96 -9.08
CA LYS A 9 -29.89 -62.22 -10.06
C LYS A 9 -30.17 -63.19 -11.22
N PRO A 10 -31.41 -63.34 -11.70
CA PRO A 10 -31.71 -64.25 -12.79
C PRO A 10 -31.37 -63.67 -14.16
N ASP A 11 -30.89 -64.52 -15.06
CA ASP A 11 -30.59 -64.30 -16.47
C ASP A 11 -31.84 -63.93 -17.29
N PRO A 12 -31.70 -63.08 -18.33
CA PRO A 12 -32.76 -62.85 -19.30
C PRO A 12 -32.76 -63.93 -20.39
N GLN A 13 -33.95 -64.48 -20.64
CA GLN A 13 -34.28 -65.41 -21.71
C GLN A 13 -34.17 -64.73 -23.09
N PRO A 14 -33.84 -65.54 -24.18
CA PRO A 14 -33.75 -65.02 -25.53
C PRO A 14 -35.14 -64.90 -26.16
N ALA A 15 -35.41 -63.75 -26.80
CA ALA A 15 -36.64 -63.52 -27.58
C ALA A 15 -36.49 -64.12 -28.98
N ALA A 16 -37.62 -64.70 -29.41
CA ALA A 16 -37.82 -65.42 -30.65
C ALA A 16 -37.65 -64.52 -31.89
N GLU A 17 -37.05 -65.12 -32.93
CA GLU A 17 -36.99 -64.59 -34.28
C GLU A 17 -38.37 -64.62 -34.95
N ASP A 18 -38.73 -63.48 -35.55
CA ASP A 18 -39.87 -63.45 -36.49
C ASP A 18 -39.33 -63.13 -37.92
N PRO A 19 -39.54 -64.01 -38.89
CA PRO A 19 -39.04 -63.77 -40.24
C PRO A 19 -40.18 -63.26 -41.12
N GLN A 20 -40.12 -62.01 -41.52
CA GLN A 20 -40.73 -61.48 -42.76
C GLN A 20 -40.58 -59.95 -42.88
N SER A 21 -39.69 -59.55 -43.76
CA SER A 21 -40.03 -58.64 -44.87
C SER A 21 -38.81 -58.36 -45.73
N ALA A 22 -38.83 -58.94 -46.85
CA ALA A 22 -37.92 -58.65 -47.98
C ALA A 22 -38.33 -57.28 -48.57
N GLY A 23 -37.34 -56.54 -49.00
CA GLY A 23 -37.43 -55.58 -50.08
C GLY A 23 -37.81 -54.14 -49.72
N ALA A 24 -36.77 -53.33 -49.53
CA ALA A 24 -36.83 -51.88 -49.85
C ALA A 24 -35.43 -51.43 -50.24
N ASP A 25 -35.29 -50.89 -51.43
CA ASP A 25 -34.08 -50.29 -52.00
C ASP A 25 -33.47 -49.20 -51.08
N PRO A 26 -32.16 -49.06 -51.10
CA PRO A 26 -31.51 -47.93 -50.34
C PRO A 26 -31.75 -46.61 -51.07
N GLN A 27 -32.61 -45.79 -50.54
CA GLN A 27 -32.67 -44.36 -50.93
C GLN A 27 -31.38 -43.67 -50.56
N PRO A 28 -30.80 -42.81 -51.44
CA PRO A 28 -29.61 -42.06 -51.13
C PRO A 28 -29.93 -41.07 -49.96
N ALA A 29 -29.07 -41.09 -48.95
CA ALA A 29 -29.11 -40.20 -47.83
C ALA A 29 -29.09 -38.75 -48.34
N THR A 30 -30.24 -38.08 -48.29
CA THR A 30 -30.34 -36.65 -48.45
C THR A 30 -29.64 -36.02 -47.25
N HIS A 31 -28.45 -35.51 -47.51
CA HIS A 31 -27.69 -34.68 -46.59
C HIS A 31 -28.53 -33.46 -46.28
N ASN A 32 -29.19 -33.45 -45.12
CA ASN A 32 -29.92 -32.30 -44.61
C ASN A 32 -28.88 -31.34 -43.99
N PRO A 33 -28.56 -30.21 -44.62
CA PRO A 33 -27.73 -29.20 -43.96
C PRO A 33 -28.59 -28.44 -43.00
N GLN A 34 -29.05 -29.11 -41.93
CA GLN A 34 -29.58 -28.37 -40.80
C GLN A 34 -28.44 -27.76 -40.04
N SER A 35 -28.13 -26.52 -40.46
CA SER A 35 -27.76 -25.41 -39.66
C SER A 35 -27.09 -25.80 -38.34
N GLU A 36 -25.79 -25.86 -38.34
CA GLU A 36 -25.02 -25.49 -37.19
C GLU A 36 -25.40 -24.04 -36.88
N ALA A 37 -26.49 -23.87 -36.12
CA ALA A 37 -26.79 -22.58 -35.49
C ALA A 37 -25.57 -22.23 -34.61
N PRO A 38 -24.90 -21.12 -34.87
CA PRO A 38 -23.80 -20.73 -33.99
C PRO A 38 -24.38 -20.70 -32.58
N LEU A 39 -23.71 -21.38 -31.66
CA LEU A 39 -23.93 -21.27 -30.21
C LEU A 39 -23.71 -19.78 -29.83
N SER A 40 -24.71 -18.94 -30.07
CA SER A 40 -24.74 -17.61 -29.54
C SER A 40 -24.97 -17.74 -28.03
N ILE A 41 -23.89 -17.77 -27.26
CA ILE A 41 -23.90 -17.55 -25.84
C ILE A 41 -24.36 -16.10 -25.67
N ARG A 42 -25.66 -15.88 -25.75
CA ARG A 42 -26.28 -14.63 -25.28
C ARG A 42 -26.23 -14.70 -23.77
N MET A 43 -25.15 -14.21 -23.17
CA MET A 43 -25.24 -13.70 -21.82
C MET A 43 -26.21 -12.52 -21.87
N PRO A 44 -27.35 -12.56 -21.20
CA PRO A 44 -28.19 -11.40 -21.09
C PRO A 44 -27.53 -10.45 -20.09
N VAL A 45 -26.49 -9.75 -20.52
CA VAL A 45 -25.98 -8.60 -19.78
C VAL A 45 -27.04 -7.53 -20.02
N ASP A 46 -27.91 -7.37 -19.04
CA ASP A 46 -28.82 -6.25 -19.03
C ASP A 46 -27.96 -4.97 -18.92
N ILE A 47 -27.78 -4.30 -20.05
CA ILE A 47 -26.94 -3.10 -20.21
C ILE A 47 -27.33 -2.05 -19.16
N ARG A 48 -28.60 -2.00 -18.78
CA ARG A 48 -29.11 -1.11 -17.76
C ARG A 48 -28.60 -1.48 -16.37
N SER A 49 -28.57 -2.77 -16.04
CA SER A 49 -28.02 -3.29 -14.79
C SER A 49 -26.51 -3.06 -14.72
N ALA A 50 -25.78 -3.35 -15.80
CA ALA A 50 -24.34 -3.11 -15.88
C ALA A 50 -24.01 -1.61 -15.72
N ALA A 51 -24.75 -0.73 -16.40
CA ALA A 51 -24.54 0.72 -16.28
C ALA A 51 -24.81 1.22 -14.83
N LEU A 52 -25.88 0.73 -14.18
CA LEU A 52 -26.18 1.07 -12.79
C LEU A 52 -25.09 0.57 -11.83
N THR A 53 -24.57 -0.62 -12.03
CA THR A 53 -23.46 -1.17 -11.21
C THR A 53 -22.19 -0.37 -11.37
N ILE A 54 -21.83 0.02 -12.59
CA ILE A 54 -20.66 0.88 -12.86
C ILE A 54 -20.86 2.25 -12.22
N MET A 55 -22.02 2.87 -12.40
CA MET A 55 -22.34 4.16 -11.78
C MET A 55 -22.29 4.10 -10.24
N ALA A 56 -22.84 3.04 -9.64
CA ALA A 56 -22.77 2.84 -8.20
C ALA A 56 -21.31 2.67 -7.71
N GLY A 57 -20.49 1.92 -8.45
CA GLY A 57 -19.06 1.77 -8.16
C GLY A 57 -18.30 3.09 -8.23
N LEU A 58 -18.52 3.88 -9.29
CA LEU A 58 -17.91 5.22 -9.43
C LEU A 58 -18.38 6.17 -8.33
N ALA A 59 -19.68 6.17 -8.01
CA ALA A 59 -20.23 6.98 -6.93
C ALA A 59 -19.62 6.58 -5.58
N LEU A 60 -19.43 5.29 -5.32
CA LEU A 60 -18.80 4.80 -4.10
C LEU A 60 -17.34 5.31 -3.99
N ILE A 61 -16.57 5.24 -5.09
CA ILE A 61 -15.18 5.75 -5.12
C ILE A 61 -15.15 7.25 -4.84
N LEU A 62 -16.04 8.03 -5.46
CA LEU A 62 -16.13 9.47 -5.22
C LEU A 62 -16.48 9.78 -3.75
N VAL A 63 -17.41 9.02 -3.15
CA VAL A 63 -17.75 9.17 -1.72
C VAL A 63 -16.55 8.83 -0.85
N LEU A 64 -15.81 7.76 -1.15
CA LEU A 64 -14.61 7.38 -0.42
C LEU A 64 -13.52 8.46 -0.50
N GLN A 65 -13.31 9.07 -1.67
CA GLN A 65 -12.37 10.18 -1.85
C GLN A 65 -12.80 11.43 -1.09
N TYR A 66 -14.08 11.80 -1.17
CA TYR A 66 -14.60 12.98 -0.49
C TYR A 66 -14.61 12.81 1.04
N ALA A 67 -14.96 11.64 1.53
CA ALA A 67 -15.06 11.33 2.94
C ALA A 67 -13.72 10.88 3.58
N GLN A 68 -12.60 10.91 2.84
CA GLN A 68 -11.29 10.43 3.31
C GLN A 68 -10.87 11.03 4.66
N ALA A 69 -11.13 12.33 4.88
CA ALA A 69 -10.76 13.02 6.12
C ALA A 69 -11.47 12.42 7.36
N MET A 70 -12.64 11.80 7.18
CA MET A 70 -13.40 11.14 8.24
C MET A 70 -13.11 9.63 8.29
N ILE A 71 -13.03 8.97 7.13
CA ILE A 71 -12.91 7.51 7.06
C ILE A 71 -11.51 7.06 7.48
N ILE A 72 -10.45 7.73 7.02
CA ILE A 72 -9.08 7.33 7.33
C ILE A 72 -8.81 7.28 8.84
N PRO A 73 -9.14 8.30 9.67
CA PRO A 73 -9.00 8.23 11.12
C PRO A 73 -9.77 7.07 11.76
N ILE A 74 -10.95 6.75 11.26
CA ILE A 74 -11.77 5.64 11.78
C ILE A 74 -11.09 4.31 11.47
N VAL A 75 -10.66 4.09 10.21
CA VAL A 75 -9.99 2.85 9.80
C VAL A 75 -8.68 2.69 10.57
N LEU A 76 -7.86 3.76 10.67
CA LEU A 76 -6.64 3.73 11.47
C LEU A 76 -6.91 3.39 12.94
N ALA A 77 -7.95 3.99 13.54
CA ALA A 77 -8.31 3.70 14.92
C ALA A 77 -8.73 2.23 15.11
N VAL A 78 -9.46 1.66 14.16
CA VAL A 78 -9.83 0.24 14.16
C VAL A 78 -8.58 -0.62 14.09
N LEU A 79 -7.67 -0.38 13.15
CA LEU A 79 -6.44 -1.16 12.98
C LEU A 79 -5.52 -1.05 14.19
N ILE A 80 -5.31 0.17 14.72
CA ILE A 80 -4.53 0.37 15.93
C ILE A 80 -5.17 -0.36 17.12
N SER A 81 -6.50 -0.36 17.23
CA SER A 81 -7.19 -1.10 18.29
C SER A 81 -6.96 -2.60 18.18
N TYR A 82 -6.97 -3.17 16.99
CA TYR A 82 -6.60 -4.59 16.78
C TYR A 82 -5.14 -4.89 17.15
N ALA A 83 -4.20 -4.02 16.78
CA ALA A 83 -2.80 -4.19 17.13
C ALA A 83 -2.54 -4.13 18.63
N LEU A 84 -3.31 -3.33 19.38
CA LEU A 84 -3.17 -3.14 20.83
C LEU A 84 -4.05 -4.10 21.66
N GLU A 85 -5.04 -4.76 21.06
CA GLU A 85 -5.96 -5.67 21.75
C GLU A 85 -5.24 -6.78 22.57
N PRO A 86 -4.18 -7.44 22.08
CA PRO A 86 -3.45 -8.46 22.85
C PRO A 86 -2.87 -7.90 24.14
N MET A 87 -2.36 -6.66 24.12
CA MET A 87 -1.78 -6.00 25.31
C MET A 87 -2.87 -5.66 26.32
N VAL A 88 -4.01 -5.12 25.84
CA VAL A 88 -5.17 -4.81 26.68
C VAL A 88 -5.74 -6.10 27.29
N ALA A 89 -5.93 -7.15 26.49
CA ALA A 89 -6.41 -8.44 26.97
C ALA A 89 -5.47 -9.06 28.03
N TRP A 90 -4.16 -8.91 27.87
CA TRP A 90 -3.19 -9.37 28.88
C TRP A 90 -3.34 -8.62 30.21
N LEU A 91 -3.54 -7.27 30.18
CA LEU A 91 -3.78 -6.48 31.38
C LEU A 91 -5.12 -6.84 32.04
N VAL A 92 -6.16 -7.07 31.27
CA VAL A 92 -7.48 -7.49 31.77
C VAL A 92 -7.38 -8.85 32.47
N ARG A 93 -6.59 -9.79 31.94
CA ARG A 93 -6.30 -11.08 32.62
C ARG A 93 -5.59 -10.88 33.96
N ARG A 94 -4.88 -9.77 34.15
CA ARG A 94 -4.27 -9.34 35.41
C ARG A 94 -5.24 -8.62 36.36
N ARG A 95 -6.56 -8.69 36.08
CA ARG A 95 -7.66 -8.12 36.88
C ARG A 95 -7.81 -6.59 36.79
N LEU A 96 -7.21 -5.95 35.78
CA LEU A 96 -7.54 -4.55 35.51
C LEU A 96 -8.87 -4.42 34.76
N PRO A 97 -9.75 -3.47 35.13
CA PRO A 97 -10.95 -3.19 34.34
C PRO A 97 -10.55 -2.72 32.94
N ARG A 98 -11.30 -3.16 31.92
CA ARG A 98 -10.94 -2.99 30.49
C ARG A 98 -10.66 -1.53 30.11
N GLY A 99 -11.46 -0.58 30.60
CA GLY A 99 -11.22 0.85 30.34
C GLY A 99 -9.88 1.36 30.91
N LEU A 100 -9.49 0.92 32.12
CA LEU A 100 -8.17 1.26 32.68
C LEU A 100 -7.04 0.58 31.92
N ALA A 101 -7.21 -0.69 31.52
CA ALA A 101 -6.22 -1.40 30.72
C ALA A 101 -5.98 -0.70 29.37
N ALA A 102 -7.04 -0.29 28.67
CA ALA A 102 -6.96 0.49 27.45
C ALA A 102 -6.24 1.84 27.66
N ALA A 103 -6.57 2.56 28.73
CA ALA A 103 -5.90 3.83 29.04
C ALA A 103 -4.41 3.65 29.32
N VAL A 104 -4.02 2.62 30.10
CA VAL A 104 -2.61 2.32 30.39
C VAL A 104 -1.82 1.98 29.13
N VAL A 105 -2.37 1.14 28.25
CA VAL A 105 -1.72 0.76 26.98
C VAL A 105 -1.55 1.98 26.07
N LEU A 106 -2.58 2.82 25.94
CA LEU A 106 -2.51 4.05 25.14
C LEU A 106 -1.52 5.06 25.71
N LEU A 107 -1.52 5.27 27.02
CA LEU A 107 -0.54 6.15 27.67
C LEU A 107 0.89 5.63 27.47
N ALA A 108 1.09 4.31 27.57
CA ALA A 108 2.40 3.71 27.30
C ALA A 108 2.82 3.92 25.83
N LEU A 109 1.90 3.75 24.87
CA LEU A 109 2.15 4.01 23.45
C LEU A 109 2.55 5.48 23.21
N VAL A 110 1.77 6.42 23.74
CA VAL A 110 2.05 7.87 23.60
C VAL A 110 3.35 8.25 24.30
N ALA A 111 3.61 7.72 25.48
CA ALA A 111 4.85 7.98 26.22
C ALA A 111 6.08 7.43 25.47
N THR A 112 5.99 6.20 24.93
CA THR A 112 7.08 5.58 24.16
C THR A 112 7.33 6.34 22.86
N GLY A 113 6.28 6.68 22.11
CA GLY A 113 6.38 7.48 20.90
C GLY A 113 6.92 8.87 21.15
N GLY A 114 6.43 9.55 22.19
CA GLY A 114 6.93 10.87 22.62
C GLY A 114 8.38 10.85 23.06
N TRP A 115 8.79 9.84 23.83
CA TRP A 115 10.18 9.64 24.23
C TRP A 115 11.09 9.37 23.03
N MET A 116 10.63 8.56 22.09
CA MET A 116 11.35 8.28 20.84
C MET A 116 11.54 9.55 20.00
N LEU A 117 10.48 10.35 19.80
CA LEU A 117 10.56 11.64 19.09
C LEU A 117 11.49 12.62 19.79
N TYR A 118 11.42 12.69 21.13
CA TYR A 118 12.32 13.54 21.93
C TYR A 118 13.79 13.09 21.79
N SER A 119 14.05 11.79 21.83
CA SER A 119 15.41 11.23 21.68
C SER A 119 16.02 11.50 20.29
N LEU A 120 15.17 11.46 19.25
CA LEU A 120 15.60 11.65 17.86
C LEU A 120 15.58 13.13 17.41
N ARG A 121 15.07 14.06 18.23
CA ARG A 121 14.87 15.47 17.83
C ARG A 121 16.12 16.15 17.29
N THR A 122 17.29 15.92 17.91
CA THR A 122 18.56 16.50 17.49
C THR A 122 19.04 15.94 16.17
N GLN A 123 18.92 14.63 15.98
CA GLN A 123 19.25 13.98 14.72
C GLN A 123 18.28 14.36 13.59
N ALA A 124 16.99 14.46 13.90
CA ALA A 124 15.97 14.90 12.94
C ALA A 124 16.18 16.37 12.53
N ALA A 125 16.50 17.26 13.46
CA ALA A 125 16.83 18.65 13.14
C ALA A 125 18.08 18.73 12.24
N ALA A 126 19.16 18.03 12.60
CA ALA A 126 20.37 17.98 11.78
C ALA A 126 20.10 17.41 10.38
N PHE A 127 19.21 16.41 10.27
CA PHE A 127 18.79 15.87 8.98
C PHE A 127 18.08 16.90 8.11
N VAL A 128 17.13 17.63 8.68
CA VAL A 128 16.38 18.71 7.97
C VAL A 128 17.33 19.82 7.51
N ASP A 129 18.29 20.24 8.37
CA ASP A 129 19.28 21.27 8.04
C ASP A 129 20.26 20.84 6.92
N GLN A 130 20.48 19.55 6.75
CA GLN A 130 21.33 19.01 5.68
C GLN A 130 20.62 18.91 4.32
N LEU A 131 19.30 18.84 4.28
CA LEU A 131 18.53 18.68 3.02
C LEU A 131 18.83 19.79 1.98
N PRO A 132 18.86 21.10 2.33
CA PRO A 132 19.19 22.15 1.37
C PRO A 132 20.61 22.02 0.83
N GLN A 133 21.56 21.65 1.71
CA GLN A 133 22.96 21.44 1.32
C GLN A 133 23.12 20.23 0.39
N ALA A 134 22.39 19.15 0.68
CA ALA A 134 22.34 17.96 -0.17
C ALA A 134 21.77 18.29 -1.56
N ALA A 135 20.68 19.05 -1.62
CA ALA A 135 20.07 19.49 -2.87
C ALA A 135 21.03 20.38 -3.71
N THR A 136 21.73 21.30 -3.05
CA THR A 136 22.72 22.15 -3.74
C THR A 136 23.96 21.39 -4.21
N ARG A 137 24.42 20.39 -3.45
CA ARG A 137 25.52 19.50 -3.87
C ARG A 137 25.11 18.66 -5.09
N LEU A 138 23.93 18.06 -5.04
CA LEU A 138 23.40 17.27 -6.15
C LEU A 138 23.27 18.13 -7.42
N ARG A 139 22.73 19.33 -7.31
CA ARG A 139 22.63 20.28 -8.42
C ARG A 139 23.98 20.62 -9.03
N ARG A 140 25.00 20.92 -8.20
CA ARG A 140 26.37 21.23 -8.68
C ARG A 140 26.99 20.02 -9.37
N MET A 141 26.78 18.79 -8.88
CA MET A 141 27.26 17.58 -9.53
C MET A 141 26.62 17.38 -10.91
N MET A 142 25.29 17.58 -11.00
CA MET A 142 24.57 17.50 -12.28
C MET A 142 24.97 18.61 -13.25
N GLU A 143 25.37 19.79 -12.76
CA GLU A 143 25.88 20.88 -13.59
C GLU A 143 27.32 20.61 -14.05
N ASN A 144 28.17 20.01 -13.21
CA ASN A 144 29.58 19.65 -13.55
C ASN A 144 29.66 18.45 -14.50
N ASP A 145 28.70 17.51 -14.46
CA ASP A 145 28.67 16.34 -15.35
C ASP A 145 28.03 16.63 -16.72
N ARG A 146 27.70 17.88 -17.01
CA ARG A 146 27.34 18.26 -18.39
C ARG A 146 28.66 18.44 -19.18
N PRO A 147 29.13 17.38 -19.85
CA PRO A 147 30.42 17.46 -20.52
C PRO A 147 30.28 18.37 -21.74
N THR A 148 31.18 19.32 -21.84
CA THR A 148 31.72 19.91 -23.08
C THR A 148 30.81 20.78 -23.96
N ALA A 149 29.50 20.56 -23.99
CA ALA A 149 28.65 21.38 -24.87
C ALA A 149 28.42 22.80 -24.32
N ALA A 150 28.21 22.95 -23.00
CA ALA A 150 28.06 24.27 -22.37
C ALA A 150 29.38 25.04 -22.33
N THR A 151 30.50 24.35 -22.12
CA THR A 151 31.84 24.94 -22.13
C THR A 151 32.25 25.36 -23.56
N ALA A 152 31.89 24.56 -24.56
CA ALA A 152 32.08 24.91 -25.97
C ALA A 152 31.24 26.11 -26.38
N ILE A 153 29.96 26.16 -25.96
CA ILE A 153 29.08 27.32 -26.23
C ILE A 153 29.56 28.57 -25.51
N GLN A 154 30.05 28.45 -24.23
CA GLN A 154 30.63 29.58 -23.51
C GLN A 154 31.97 30.05 -24.12
N GLN A 155 32.80 29.14 -24.64
CA GLN A 155 34.00 29.48 -25.34
C GLN A 155 33.70 30.18 -26.69
N VAL A 156 32.69 29.69 -27.44
CA VAL A 156 32.23 30.31 -28.65
C VAL A 156 31.62 31.68 -28.36
N GLN A 157 30.84 31.81 -27.29
CA GLN A 157 30.29 33.11 -26.86
C GLN A 157 31.41 34.09 -26.43
N LYS A 158 32.40 33.64 -25.68
CA LYS A 158 33.55 34.48 -25.34
C LYS A 158 34.33 34.90 -26.56
N ALA A 159 34.64 33.96 -27.46
CA ALA A 159 35.29 34.27 -28.71
C ALA A 159 34.47 35.24 -29.59
N ALA A 160 33.14 35.04 -29.66
CA ALA A 160 32.25 35.98 -30.38
C ALA A 160 32.23 37.37 -29.73
N THR A 161 32.21 37.47 -28.41
CA THR A 161 32.28 38.75 -27.66
C THR A 161 33.63 39.45 -27.83
N GLU A 162 34.72 38.69 -27.88
CA GLU A 162 36.06 39.24 -28.13
C GLU A 162 36.21 39.70 -29.60
N LEU A 163 35.64 38.95 -30.53
CA LEU A 163 35.58 39.38 -31.96
C LEU A 163 34.73 40.65 -32.14
N GLU A 164 33.58 40.70 -31.44
CA GLU A 164 32.70 41.88 -31.44
C GLU A 164 33.38 43.11 -30.81
N LYS A 165 34.12 42.93 -29.70
CA LYS A 165 34.97 43.98 -29.10
C LYS A 165 36.07 44.44 -30.06
N ALA A 166 36.75 43.50 -30.73
CA ALA A 166 37.76 43.81 -31.68
C ALA A 166 37.19 44.52 -32.96
N ALA A 167 36.03 44.11 -33.43
CA ALA A 167 35.32 44.76 -34.54
C ALA A 167 34.82 46.16 -34.16
N ASN A 168 34.27 46.33 -32.93
CA ASN A 168 33.83 47.63 -32.40
C ASN A 168 35.00 48.57 -32.09
N ALA A 169 36.22 48.07 -31.81
CA ALA A 169 37.41 48.88 -31.67
C ALA A 169 37.94 49.35 -33.02
N ALA A 170 37.63 48.68 -34.13
CA ALA A 170 38.02 49.05 -35.49
C ALA A 170 37.00 49.93 -36.24
N ALA A 171 35.72 49.91 -35.83
CA ALA A 171 34.67 50.72 -36.41
C ALA A 171 34.08 51.63 -35.32
N GLY A 172 34.43 52.90 -35.27
CA GLY A 172 34.04 53.90 -34.27
C GLY A 172 32.62 53.74 -33.65
N PRO A 173 32.27 54.46 -32.56
CA PRO A 173 31.15 54.10 -31.68
C PRO A 173 29.83 54.03 -32.41
N PRO A 174 29.13 52.88 -32.35
CA PRO A 174 27.77 52.74 -32.91
C PRO A 174 26.73 53.43 -32.05
N PRO A 175 25.63 53.93 -32.65
CA PRO A 175 24.51 54.53 -31.90
C PRO A 175 23.86 53.46 -30.98
N ALA A 176 23.54 53.88 -29.75
CA ALA A 176 22.94 53.04 -28.71
C ALA A 176 21.66 52.34 -29.24
N PRO A 177 21.54 51.03 -29.11
CA PRO A 177 20.30 50.32 -29.45
C PRO A 177 19.23 50.62 -28.39
N SER A 178 18.25 51.40 -28.79
CA SER A 178 17.01 51.66 -28.06
C SER A 178 16.16 50.39 -28.09
N GLY A 179 15.86 49.79 -26.95
CA GLY A 179 14.73 48.87 -26.86
C GLY A 179 14.97 47.44 -26.41
N VAL A 180 16.09 47.11 -25.73
CA VAL A 180 16.20 45.83 -25.04
C VAL A 180 15.65 46.02 -23.62
N GLN A 181 14.40 45.70 -23.44
CA GLN A 181 13.80 45.59 -22.10
C GLN A 181 14.42 44.41 -21.37
N ARG A 182 15.32 44.68 -20.43
CA ARG A 182 15.84 43.66 -19.53
C ARG A 182 14.66 43.19 -18.66
N VAL A 183 14.07 42.05 -19.00
CA VAL A 183 13.15 41.35 -18.12
C VAL A 183 14.02 40.77 -16.96
N GLN A 184 14.03 41.47 -15.87
CA GLN A 184 14.57 40.93 -14.64
C GLN A 184 13.53 39.93 -14.14
N VAL A 185 13.81 38.64 -14.29
CA VAL A 185 13.02 37.56 -13.64
C VAL A 185 13.32 37.67 -12.16
N GLU A 186 12.53 38.48 -11.44
CA GLU A 186 12.50 38.41 -9.99
C GLU A 186 11.90 37.04 -9.63
N THR A 187 12.76 36.13 -9.20
CA THR A 187 12.29 34.97 -8.44
C THR A 187 11.60 35.54 -7.20
N PRO A 188 10.29 35.28 -7.02
CA PRO A 188 9.58 35.81 -5.85
C PRO A 188 10.34 35.36 -4.60
N PRO A 189 10.62 36.27 -3.66
CA PRO A 189 11.30 35.91 -2.43
C PRO A 189 10.46 34.85 -1.75
N ILE A 190 11.10 33.72 -1.40
CA ILE A 190 10.47 32.67 -0.62
C ILE A 190 10.07 33.30 0.70
N ASN A 191 8.78 33.63 0.85
CA ASN A 191 8.25 34.17 2.10
C ASN A 191 8.27 33.07 3.16
N ILE A 192 9.36 33.02 3.91
CA ILE A 192 9.55 32.06 5.02
C ILE A 192 8.38 32.15 6.01
N SER A 193 7.80 33.36 6.21
CA SER A 193 6.60 33.56 7.05
C SER A 193 5.40 32.75 6.59
N ASP A 194 5.16 32.65 5.28
CA ASP A 194 4.04 31.88 4.73
C ASP A 194 4.25 30.38 4.97
N TYR A 195 5.48 29.89 4.80
CA TYR A 195 5.83 28.48 5.07
C TYR A 195 5.73 28.15 6.57
N VAL A 196 6.14 29.06 7.46
CA VAL A 196 6.01 28.88 8.92
C VAL A 196 4.55 28.88 9.34
N MET A 197 3.73 29.75 8.77
CA MET A 197 2.30 29.84 9.08
C MET A 197 1.54 28.59 8.56
N TRP A 198 1.78 28.18 7.32
CA TRP A 198 1.20 26.93 6.77
C TRP A 198 1.70 25.69 7.51
N GLY A 199 2.97 25.65 7.88
CA GLY A 199 3.56 24.57 8.68
C GLY A 199 2.94 24.48 10.09
N SER A 200 2.73 25.61 10.75
CA SER A 200 2.11 25.63 12.10
C SER A 200 0.64 25.19 12.08
N ILE A 201 -0.14 25.62 11.09
CA ILE A 201 -1.53 25.16 10.90
C ILE A 201 -1.56 23.65 10.62
N GLY A 202 -0.65 23.15 9.78
CA GLY A 202 -0.52 21.73 9.49
C GLY A 202 -0.21 20.89 10.74
N ILE A 203 0.69 21.38 11.61
CA ILE A 203 1.03 20.70 12.86
C ILE A 203 -0.17 20.66 13.82
N VAL A 204 -0.88 21.76 13.98
CA VAL A 204 -2.08 21.83 14.85
C VAL A 204 -3.17 20.88 14.32
N ALA A 205 -3.39 20.85 13.02
CA ALA A 205 -4.34 19.91 12.39
C ALA A 205 -3.92 18.45 12.60
N ALA A 206 -2.62 18.13 12.43
CA ALA A 206 -2.10 16.78 12.65
C ALA A 206 -2.24 16.33 14.11
N ILE A 207 -1.97 17.22 15.08
CA ILE A 207 -2.17 16.93 16.50
C ILE A 207 -3.66 16.70 16.79
N GLY A 208 -4.55 17.52 16.25
CA GLY A 208 -6.00 17.34 16.41
C GLY A 208 -6.47 15.99 15.86
N GLN A 209 -5.97 15.60 14.69
CA GLN A 209 -6.28 14.31 14.08
C GLN A 209 -5.72 13.14 14.90
N LEU A 210 -4.49 13.25 15.42
CA LEU A 210 -3.90 12.24 16.31
C LEU A 210 -4.72 12.07 17.59
N VAL A 211 -5.13 13.16 18.24
CA VAL A 211 -5.99 13.12 19.42
C VAL A 211 -7.32 12.44 19.10
N LEU A 212 -7.95 12.76 17.97
CA LEU A 212 -9.19 12.10 17.51
C LEU A 212 -8.99 10.59 17.36
N ILE A 213 -7.92 10.16 16.68
CA ILE A 213 -7.59 8.74 16.50
C ILE A 213 -7.39 8.08 17.87
N LEU A 214 -6.63 8.66 18.78
CA LEU A 214 -6.39 8.10 20.11
C LEU A 214 -7.69 7.96 20.93
N PHE A 215 -8.61 8.93 20.84
CA PHE A 215 -9.93 8.81 21.47
C PHE A 215 -10.75 7.67 20.87
N LEU A 216 -10.77 7.54 19.54
CA LEU A 216 -11.46 6.45 18.88
C LEU A 216 -10.87 5.08 19.27
N VAL A 217 -9.53 4.97 19.29
CA VAL A 217 -8.83 3.74 19.75
C VAL A 217 -9.21 3.42 21.18
N TYR A 218 -9.19 4.43 22.07
CA TYR A 218 -9.58 4.22 23.47
C TYR A 218 -11.01 3.67 23.60
N PHE A 219 -11.98 4.29 22.91
CA PHE A 219 -13.36 3.84 22.98
C PHE A 219 -13.56 2.45 22.37
N LEU A 220 -12.87 2.14 21.27
CA LEU A 220 -12.91 0.80 20.67
C LEU A 220 -12.35 -0.25 21.64
N LEU A 221 -11.17 -0.02 22.20
CA LEU A 221 -10.55 -0.92 23.16
C LEU A 221 -11.38 -1.07 24.46
N ALA A 222 -11.91 0.03 24.99
CA ALA A 222 -12.73 0.02 26.19
C ALA A 222 -14.07 -0.69 26.01
N SER A 223 -14.66 -0.56 24.82
CA SER A 223 -15.96 -1.18 24.47
C SER A 223 -15.88 -2.68 24.20
N GLY A 224 -14.72 -3.19 23.83
CA GLY A 224 -14.50 -4.60 23.53
C GLY A 224 -15.47 -5.15 22.49
N ASP A 225 -16.09 -6.30 22.80
CA ASP A 225 -17.01 -7.00 21.91
C ASP A 225 -18.40 -6.34 21.73
N LEU A 226 -18.64 -5.17 22.33
CA LEU A 226 -19.96 -4.55 22.31
C LEU A 226 -20.43 -4.23 20.88
N TYR A 227 -19.54 -3.62 20.09
CA TYR A 227 -19.83 -3.26 18.70
C TYR A 227 -20.06 -4.49 17.82
N ARG A 228 -19.28 -5.52 18.01
CA ARG A 228 -19.41 -6.80 17.31
C ARG A 228 -20.76 -7.45 17.58
N ARG A 229 -21.18 -7.51 18.86
CA ARG A 229 -22.49 -8.06 19.23
C ARG A 229 -23.64 -7.25 18.64
N LYS A 230 -23.52 -5.92 18.55
CA LYS A 230 -24.52 -5.05 17.92
C LYS A 230 -24.57 -5.25 16.41
N LEU A 231 -23.42 -5.35 15.73
CA LEU A 231 -23.34 -5.62 14.28
C LEU A 231 -24.05 -6.93 13.92
N VAL A 232 -23.78 -8.01 14.64
CA VAL A 232 -24.44 -9.30 14.42
C VAL A 232 -25.97 -9.23 14.61
N LYS A 233 -26.45 -8.36 15.51
CA LYS A 233 -27.90 -8.16 15.69
C LYS A 233 -28.55 -7.38 14.54
N ILE A 234 -27.82 -6.45 13.94
CA ILE A 234 -28.34 -5.57 12.87
C ILE A 234 -28.36 -6.30 11.52
N VAL A 235 -27.27 -7.01 11.19
CA VAL A 235 -27.07 -7.60 9.85
C VAL A 235 -27.86 -8.89 9.67
N GLY A 236 -28.03 -9.71 10.70
CA GLY A 236 -28.71 -11.01 10.57
C GLY A 236 -30.18 -10.97 10.97
N THR A 237 -31.09 -11.26 10.05
CA THR A 237 -32.55 -11.45 10.34
C THR A 237 -32.86 -12.88 10.78
N SER A 238 -32.13 -13.87 10.21
CA SER A 238 -32.26 -15.30 10.53
C SER A 238 -31.09 -15.80 11.39
N LEU A 239 -31.26 -16.97 12.04
CA LEU A 239 -30.19 -17.61 12.82
C LEU A 239 -29.01 -18.03 11.94
N SER A 240 -29.26 -18.48 10.71
CA SER A 240 -28.21 -18.85 9.76
C SER A 240 -27.37 -17.64 9.33
N GLU A 241 -28.01 -16.52 8.98
CA GLU A 241 -27.32 -15.27 8.63
C GLU A 241 -26.47 -14.73 9.80
N LYS A 242 -27.00 -14.77 11.02
CA LYS A 242 -26.23 -14.40 12.23
C LYS A 242 -24.98 -15.26 12.39
N ARG A 243 -25.08 -16.58 12.13
CA ARG A 243 -23.94 -17.49 12.22
C ARG A 243 -22.87 -17.16 11.18
N VAL A 244 -23.30 -16.94 9.93
CA VAL A 244 -22.36 -16.55 8.84
C VAL A 244 -21.69 -15.20 9.17
N THR A 245 -22.46 -14.20 9.61
CA THR A 245 -21.90 -12.89 10.00
C THR A 245 -20.87 -13.01 11.11
N VAL A 246 -21.13 -13.86 12.13
CA VAL A 246 -20.16 -14.12 13.21
C VAL A 246 -18.89 -14.76 12.67
N GLN A 247 -19.02 -15.72 11.75
CA GLN A 247 -17.86 -16.39 11.16
C GLN A 247 -17.01 -15.42 10.35
N ILE A 248 -17.64 -14.59 9.49
CA ILE A 248 -16.93 -13.54 8.73
C ILE A 248 -16.17 -12.60 9.66
N LEU A 249 -16.85 -12.06 10.68
CA LEU A 249 -16.22 -11.15 11.62
C LEU A 249 -15.06 -11.80 12.38
N GLN A 250 -15.19 -13.07 12.78
CA GLN A 250 -14.11 -13.79 13.45
C GLN A 250 -12.91 -14.02 12.54
N GLU A 251 -13.16 -14.31 11.28
CA GLU A 251 -12.09 -14.50 10.30
C GLU A 251 -11.36 -13.18 10.02
N ILE A 252 -12.11 -12.08 9.83
CA ILE A 252 -11.55 -10.73 9.66
C ILE A 252 -10.69 -10.36 10.88
N ASP A 253 -11.25 -10.49 12.08
CA ASP A 253 -10.55 -10.15 13.33
C ASP A 253 -9.21 -10.90 13.42
N ARG A 254 -9.25 -12.23 13.20
CA ARG A 254 -8.06 -13.08 13.30
C ARG A 254 -7.01 -12.74 12.25
N GLN A 255 -7.43 -12.53 10.99
CA GLN A 255 -6.50 -12.22 9.90
C GLN A 255 -5.83 -10.86 10.11
N ILE A 256 -6.61 -9.82 10.47
CA ILE A 256 -6.10 -8.47 10.72
C ILE A 256 -5.18 -8.46 11.95
N GLU A 257 -5.59 -9.08 13.06
CA GLU A 257 -4.77 -9.13 14.27
C GLU A 257 -3.42 -9.78 14.00
N MET A 258 -3.42 -10.96 13.34
CA MET A 258 -2.18 -11.65 12.99
C MET A 258 -1.31 -10.84 12.04
N PHE A 259 -1.90 -10.25 11.01
CA PHE A 259 -1.19 -9.40 10.05
C PHE A 259 -0.52 -8.21 10.76
N LEU A 260 -1.27 -7.48 11.58
CA LEU A 260 -0.75 -6.30 12.28
C LEU A 260 0.34 -6.65 13.29
N LEU A 261 0.21 -7.78 14.00
CA LEU A 261 1.26 -8.24 14.91
C LEU A 261 2.55 -8.56 14.18
N VAL A 262 2.46 -9.29 13.06
CA VAL A 262 3.62 -9.59 12.22
C VAL A 262 4.21 -8.30 11.66
N GLU A 263 3.39 -7.40 11.12
CA GLU A 263 3.80 -6.13 10.53
C GLU A 263 4.54 -5.23 11.52
N VAL A 264 4.00 -5.03 12.73
CA VAL A 264 4.67 -4.26 13.78
C VAL A 264 5.99 -4.91 14.18
N PHE A 265 6.01 -6.24 14.33
CA PHE A 265 7.20 -6.97 14.73
C PHE A 265 8.31 -6.89 13.68
N THR A 266 7.98 -7.11 12.40
CA THR A 266 8.95 -7.03 11.30
C THR A 266 9.43 -5.60 11.09
N SER A 267 8.55 -4.60 11.19
CA SER A 267 8.90 -3.18 11.12
C SER A 267 9.88 -2.75 12.20
N VAL A 268 9.71 -3.25 13.43
CA VAL A 268 10.67 -3.01 14.53
C VAL A 268 12.03 -3.66 14.22
N ILE A 269 12.03 -4.90 13.73
CA ILE A 269 13.27 -5.61 13.36
C ILE A 269 13.99 -4.87 12.24
N VAL A 270 13.30 -4.51 11.16
CA VAL A 270 13.88 -3.75 10.03
C VAL A 270 14.44 -2.42 10.51
N GLY A 271 13.69 -1.70 11.35
CA GLY A 271 14.12 -0.43 11.91
C GLY A 271 15.40 -0.55 12.74
N VAL A 272 15.45 -1.51 13.67
CA VAL A 272 16.63 -1.76 14.52
C VAL A 272 17.81 -2.26 13.70
N ALA A 273 17.59 -3.20 12.77
CA ALA A 273 18.64 -3.73 11.91
C ALA A 273 19.26 -2.63 11.03
N THR A 274 18.43 -1.77 10.43
CA THR A 274 18.88 -0.63 9.64
C THR A 274 19.65 0.37 10.49
N TRP A 275 19.16 0.71 11.68
CA TRP A 275 19.86 1.59 12.60
C TRP A 275 21.25 1.06 12.95
N LEU A 276 21.35 -0.21 13.38
CA LEU A 276 22.62 -0.82 13.76
C LEU A 276 23.60 -0.94 12.58
N ALA A 277 23.11 -1.37 11.42
CA ALA A 277 23.92 -1.48 10.21
C ALA A 277 24.45 -0.12 9.75
N PHE A 278 23.61 0.91 9.75
CA PHE A 278 24.02 2.25 9.34
C PHE A 278 24.96 2.91 10.36
N MET A 279 24.75 2.65 11.65
CA MET A 279 25.70 3.07 12.69
C MET A 279 27.09 2.42 12.46
N ALA A 280 27.14 1.14 12.12
CA ALA A 280 28.38 0.43 11.84
C ALA A 280 29.08 0.94 10.55
N LEU A 281 28.30 1.40 9.55
CA LEU A 281 28.82 2.00 8.32
C LEU A 281 29.22 3.48 8.50
N GLY A 282 28.96 4.09 9.65
CA GLY A 282 29.24 5.51 9.91
C GLY A 282 28.29 6.46 9.18
N VAL A 283 27.06 6.00 8.84
CA VAL A 283 26.05 6.87 8.25
C VAL A 283 25.53 7.82 9.33
N GLU A 284 25.52 9.11 9.04
CA GLU A 284 24.98 10.14 9.94
C GLU A 284 23.47 9.94 10.13
N GLN A 285 22.96 10.34 11.29
CA GLN A 285 21.56 10.18 11.70
C GLN A 285 20.99 8.76 11.50
N ALA A 286 21.83 7.73 11.73
CA ALA A 286 21.47 6.32 11.52
C ALA A 286 20.16 5.92 12.21
N ALA A 287 19.86 6.48 13.41
CA ALA A 287 18.62 6.19 14.12
C ALA A 287 17.39 6.75 13.40
N VAL A 288 17.49 7.92 12.78
CA VAL A 288 16.39 8.49 11.96
C VAL A 288 16.10 7.58 10.78
N TRP A 289 17.14 7.10 10.09
CA TRP A 289 17.00 6.16 8.98
C TRP A 289 16.40 4.81 9.41
N GLY A 290 16.79 4.32 10.58
CA GLY A 290 16.19 3.12 11.16
C GLY A 290 14.70 3.28 11.41
N VAL A 291 14.28 4.41 12.01
CA VAL A 291 12.85 4.71 12.23
C VAL A 291 12.10 4.85 10.91
N LEU A 292 12.65 5.57 9.95
CA LEU A 292 12.04 5.71 8.63
C LEU A 292 11.93 4.36 7.92
N ALA A 293 12.96 3.51 7.97
CA ALA A 293 12.92 2.18 7.40
C ALA A 293 11.81 1.33 8.03
N GLY A 294 11.65 1.35 9.35
CA GLY A 294 10.56 0.66 10.04
C GLY A 294 9.18 1.19 9.65
N ILE A 295 8.99 2.51 9.58
CA ILE A 295 7.71 3.10 9.17
C ILE A 295 7.38 2.76 7.72
N PHE A 296 8.32 2.95 6.80
CA PHE A 296 8.09 2.67 5.38
C PHE A 296 7.96 1.17 5.08
N ASN A 297 8.48 0.29 5.95
CA ASN A 297 8.30 -1.16 5.82
C ASN A 297 6.82 -1.56 5.76
N SER A 298 5.94 -0.80 6.42
CA SER A 298 4.49 -1.05 6.39
C SER A 298 3.82 -0.81 5.02
N ILE A 299 4.55 -0.28 4.04
CA ILE A 299 4.06 -0.11 2.67
C ILE A 299 4.76 -1.14 1.77
N PRO A 300 4.12 -2.28 1.45
CA PRO A 300 4.74 -3.33 0.66
C PRO A 300 5.30 -2.82 -0.67
N TYR A 301 6.44 -3.31 -1.10
CA TYR A 301 7.17 -2.97 -2.32
C TYR A 301 7.68 -1.52 -2.38
N PHE A 302 6.81 -0.52 -2.12
CA PHE A 302 7.17 0.90 -2.21
C PHE A 302 8.10 1.34 -1.09
N GLY A 303 7.86 0.88 0.13
CA GLY A 303 8.68 1.22 1.29
C GLY A 303 10.15 0.86 1.11
N PRO A 304 10.49 -0.41 0.84
CA PRO A 304 11.86 -0.83 0.58
C PRO A 304 12.54 -0.06 -0.56
N VAL A 305 11.83 0.20 -1.66
CA VAL A 305 12.38 0.95 -2.80
C VAL A 305 12.69 2.39 -2.43
N ILE A 306 11.76 3.08 -1.74
CA ILE A 306 11.94 4.47 -1.32
C ILE A 306 13.11 4.58 -0.33
N VAL A 307 13.14 3.72 0.69
CA VAL A 307 14.19 3.74 1.72
C VAL A 307 15.56 3.43 1.11
N THR A 308 15.66 2.38 0.28
CA THR A 308 16.91 2.01 -0.39
C THR A 308 17.40 3.13 -1.31
N GLY A 309 16.52 3.73 -2.10
CA GLY A 309 16.85 4.85 -2.96
C GLY A 309 17.32 6.08 -2.17
N ALA A 310 16.56 6.47 -1.14
CA ALA A 310 16.88 7.63 -0.32
C ALA A 310 18.21 7.44 0.44
N THR A 311 18.43 6.27 1.03
CA THR A 311 19.66 5.97 1.77
C THR A 311 20.89 5.86 0.87
N SER A 312 20.72 5.35 -0.37
CA SER A 312 21.80 5.38 -1.38
C SER A 312 22.21 6.79 -1.74
N VAL A 313 21.24 7.68 -1.96
CA VAL A 313 21.51 9.10 -2.25
C VAL A 313 22.21 9.77 -1.08
N VAL A 314 21.74 9.55 0.15
CA VAL A 314 22.39 10.10 1.35
C VAL A 314 23.80 9.57 1.53
N GLY A 315 24.02 8.27 1.34
CA GLY A 315 25.36 7.67 1.36
C GLY A 315 26.30 8.32 0.33
N PHE A 316 25.79 8.61 -0.87
CA PHE A 316 26.57 9.34 -1.87
C PHE A 316 26.89 10.77 -1.43
N LEU A 317 25.92 11.51 -0.92
CA LEU A 317 26.09 12.91 -0.51
C LEU A 317 27.02 13.06 0.70
N GLN A 318 26.94 12.13 1.66
CA GLN A 318 27.75 12.13 2.85
C GLN A 318 29.20 11.76 2.56
N PHE A 319 29.42 10.66 1.84
CA PHE A 319 30.77 10.10 1.62
C PHE A 319 31.44 10.59 0.33
N GLY A 320 30.70 11.23 -0.59
CA GLY A 320 31.22 11.70 -1.88
C GLY A 320 31.72 10.56 -2.80
N ASN A 321 31.32 9.33 -2.55
CA ASN A 321 31.82 8.13 -3.21
C ASN A 321 30.67 7.18 -3.61
N LEU A 322 30.61 6.84 -4.89
CA LEU A 322 29.62 5.92 -5.45
C LEU A 322 29.67 4.52 -4.79
N ARG A 323 30.88 4.06 -4.40
CA ARG A 323 31.03 2.78 -3.72
C ARG A 323 30.27 2.74 -2.40
N MET A 324 30.33 3.80 -1.60
CA MET A 324 29.59 3.90 -0.33
C MET A 324 28.08 4.06 -0.56
N ALA A 325 27.67 4.79 -1.59
CA ALA A 325 26.26 4.89 -1.98
C ALA A 325 25.67 3.50 -2.28
N ILE A 326 26.38 2.72 -3.10
CA ILE A 326 25.96 1.36 -3.45
C ILE A 326 25.97 0.45 -2.21
N LEU A 327 27.00 0.57 -1.34
CA LEU A 327 27.10 -0.25 -0.14
C LEU A 327 25.92 0.03 0.83
N VAL A 328 25.63 1.29 1.11
CA VAL A 328 24.51 1.69 1.99
C VAL A 328 23.17 1.23 1.42
N GLY A 329 22.95 1.43 0.11
CA GLY A 329 21.75 0.93 -0.57
C GLY A 329 21.64 -0.60 -0.57
N ALA A 330 22.75 -1.30 -0.84
CA ALA A 330 22.77 -2.76 -0.83
C ALA A 330 22.50 -3.35 0.56
N VAL A 331 23.02 -2.73 1.61
CA VAL A 331 22.73 -3.12 3.00
C VAL A 331 21.25 -2.89 3.35
N SER A 332 20.71 -1.73 2.96
CA SER A 332 19.26 -1.44 3.13
C SER A 332 18.41 -2.48 2.39
N LEU A 333 18.72 -2.75 1.13
CA LEU A 333 18.01 -3.73 0.31
C LEU A 333 18.16 -5.16 0.88
N ALA A 334 19.34 -5.52 1.39
CA ALA A 334 19.56 -6.83 1.98
C ALA A 334 18.69 -7.03 3.25
N ILE A 335 18.61 -6.01 4.13
CA ILE A 335 17.79 -6.07 5.34
C ILE A 335 16.31 -6.29 4.98
N THR A 336 15.77 -5.50 4.06
CA THR A 336 14.38 -5.61 3.64
C THR A 336 14.09 -6.88 2.84
N SER A 337 15.07 -7.35 2.04
CA SER A 337 14.95 -8.62 1.33
C SER A 337 14.96 -9.83 2.29
N LEU A 338 15.82 -9.83 3.30
CA LEU A 338 15.83 -10.87 4.34
C LEU A 338 14.52 -10.88 5.13
N GLU A 339 13.96 -9.72 5.42
CA GLU A 339 12.66 -9.60 6.05
C GLU A 339 11.58 -10.21 5.16
N GLY A 340 11.42 -9.76 3.92
CA GLY A 340 10.34 -10.17 3.02
C GLY A 340 10.43 -11.64 2.57
N PHE A 341 11.64 -12.17 2.34
CA PHE A 341 11.82 -13.54 1.84
C PHE A 341 11.98 -14.60 2.94
N LEU A 342 12.47 -14.23 4.12
CA LEU A 342 12.70 -15.19 5.20
C LEU A 342 11.81 -14.94 6.41
N LEU A 343 11.79 -13.72 6.95
CA LEU A 343 11.14 -13.42 8.21
C LEU A 343 9.62 -13.43 8.08
N THR A 344 9.09 -12.73 7.09
CA THR A 344 7.63 -12.64 6.86
C THR A 344 7.01 -14.01 6.54
N PRO A 345 7.52 -14.86 5.61
CA PRO A 345 6.98 -16.19 5.38
C PRO A 345 7.11 -17.14 6.60
N TRP A 346 8.14 -16.95 7.42
CA TRP A 346 8.32 -17.74 8.62
C TRP A 346 7.30 -17.39 9.72
N LEU A 347 6.94 -16.12 9.84
CA LEU A 347 5.97 -15.61 10.82
C LEU A 347 4.53 -15.78 10.36
N THR A 348 4.26 -15.62 9.06
CA THR A 348 2.92 -15.77 8.48
C THR A 348 2.63 -17.25 8.23
N SER A 349 1.69 -17.80 8.99
CA SER A 349 1.15 -19.12 8.68
C SER A 349 0.39 -19.11 7.35
N ARG A 350 0.27 -20.27 6.70
CA ARG A 350 -0.35 -20.47 5.38
C ARG A 350 -1.78 -19.90 5.20
N ALA A 351 -2.37 -19.32 6.24
CA ALA A 351 -3.76 -18.89 6.28
C ALA A 351 -4.05 -17.53 5.60
N THR A 352 -3.03 -16.73 5.29
CA THR A 352 -3.19 -15.38 4.73
C THR A 352 -2.59 -15.23 3.33
N ARG A 353 -2.70 -16.28 2.50
CA ARG A 353 -2.17 -16.22 1.13
C ARG A 353 -3.07 -15.35 0.28
N MET A 354 -2.55 -14.20 -0.09
CA MET A 354 -3.12 -13.30 -1.09
C MET A 354 -2.19 -13.28 -2.30
N ASN A 355 -2.79 -13.24 -3.48
CA ASN A 355 -2.04 -13.12 -4.71
C ASN A 355 -1.21 -11.82 -4.71
N ALA A 356 0.09 -11.91 -5.00
CA ALA A 356 0.99 -10.75 -5.03
C ALA A 356 0.54 -9.67 -6.03
N VAL A 357 -0.06 -10.09 -7.16
CA VAL A 357 -0.62 -9.16 -8.16
C VAL A 357 -1.81 -8.42 -7.58
N ALA A 358 -2.70 -9.11 -6.85
CA ALA A 358 -3.85 -8.49 -6.19
C ALA A 358 -3.41 -7.45 -5.13
N ILE A 359 -2.37 -7.76 -4.35
CA ILE A 359 -1.79 -6.82 -3.39
C ILE A 359 -1.23 -5.59 -4.12
N PHE A 360 -0.47 -5.78 -5.20
CA PHE A 360 0.12 -4.67 -5.95
C PHE A 360 -0.95 -3.78 -6.60
N VAL A 361 -1.94 -4.37 -7.26
CA VAL A 361 -3.08 -3.63 -7.84
C VAL A 361 -3.87 -2.91 -6.76
N GLY A 362 -4.11 -3.56 -5.62
CA GLY A 362 -4.77 -2.95 -4.47
C GLY A 362 -4.00 -1.77 -3.88
N LEU A 363 -2.66 -1.85 -3.81
CA LEU A 363 -1.80 -0.74 -3.41
C LEU A 363 -1.94 0.47 -4.35
N LEU A 364 -1.93 0.22 -5.66
CA LEU A 364 -2.12 1.28 -6.66
C LEU A 364 -3.52 1.89 -6.55
N PHE A 365 -4.56 1.06 -6.42
CA PHE A 365 -5.94 1.51 -6.28
C PHE A 365 -6.15 2.35 -5.02
N TRP A 366 -5.80 1.82 -3.85
CA TRP A 366 -5.97 2.55 -2.59
C TRP A 366 -5.04 3.75 -2.47
N GLY A 367 -3.83 3.67 -3.07
CA GLY A 367 -2.92 4.80 -3.20
C GLY A 367 -3.50 5.93 -4.06
N TRP A 368 -4.23 5.60 -5.12
CA TRP A 368 -4.96 6.57 -5.93
C TRP A 368 -6.16 7.18 -5.18
N VAL A 369 -6.90 6.38 -4.39
CA VAL A 369 -8.06 6.85 -3.63
C VAL A 369 -7.66 7.73 -2.45
N TRP A 370 -6.66 7.32 -1.64
CA TRP A 370 -6.29 7.97 -0.36
C TRP A 370 -4.80 8.31 -0.23
N ASN A 371 -4.07 8.41 -1.33
CA ASN A 371 -2.64 8.72 -1.36
C ASN A 371 -1.81 7.76 -0.46
N VAL A 372 -0.86 8.29 0.31
CA VAL A 372 0.03 7.51 1.19
C VAL A 372 -0.76 6.69 2.21
N TRP A 373 -1.83 7.25 2.77
CA TRP A 373 -2.69 6.54 3.72
C TRP A 373 -3.36 5.33 3.08
N GLY A 374 -3.76 5.46 1.81
CA GLY A 374 -4.34 4.34 1.06
C GLY A 374 -3.34 3.22 0.82
N MET A 375 -2.08 3.54 0.51
CA MET A 375 -1.02 2.53 0.36
C MET A 375 -0.78 1.77 1.67
N LEU A 376 -0.73 2.48 2.80
CA LEU A 376 -0.54 1.89 4.11
C LEU A 376 -1.71 0.99 4.52
N LEU A 377 -2.93 1.38 4.18
CA LEU A 377 -4.15 0.66 4.53
C LEU A 377 -4.54 -0.42 3.50
N ALA A 378 -3.86 -0.48 2.34
CA ALA A 378 -4.26 -1.33 1.22
C ALA A 378 -4.39 -2.81 1.60
N VAL A 379 -3.38 -3.37 2.28
CA VAL A 379 -3.40 -4.80 2.65
C VAL A 379 -4.53 -5.13 3.62
N PRO A 380 -4.71 -4.42 4.74
CA PRO A 380 -5.87 -4.64 5.61
C PRO A 380 -7.22 -4.51 4.89
N MET A 381 -7.36 -3.52 4.00
CA MET A 381 -8.59 -3.32 3.23
C MET A 381 -8.86 -4.48 2.27
N LEU A 382 -7.81 -4.97 1.60
CA LEU A 382 -7.92 -6.15 0.74
C LEU A 382 -8.28 -7.42 1.54
N MET A 383 -7.73 -7.59 2.75
CA MET A 383 -8.08 -8.71 3.63
C MET A 383 -9.57 -8.68 4.00
N VAL A 384 -10.10 -7.50 4.35
CA VAL A 384 -11.53 -7.34 4.63
C VAL A 384 -12.36 -7.65 3.38
N MET A 385 -11.97 -7.11 2.22
CA MET A 385 -12.65 -7.38 0.96
C MET A 385 -12.66 -8.87 0.64
N LYS A 386 -11.51 -9.53 0.75
CA LYS A 386 -11.39 -10.98 0.51
C LYS A 386 -12.29 -11.76 1.45
N ALA A 387 -12.23 -11.50 2.76
CA ALA A 387 -13.04 -12.20 3.74
C ALA A 387 -14.55 -12.05 3.49
N VAL A 388 -15.00 -10.88 3.02
CA VAL A 388 -16.40 -10.66 2.61
C VAL A 388 -16.70 -11.43 1.32
N CYS A 389 -15.85 -11.35 0.30
CA CYS A 389 -16.05 -12.01 -1.00
C CYS A 389 -16.06 -13.54 -0.88
N ASP A 390 -15.24 -14.11 -0.02
CA ASP A 390 -15.18 -15.57 0.20
C ASP A 390 -16.49 -16.14 0.80
N HIS A 391 -17.28 -15.30 1.49
CA HIS A 391 -18.51 -15.73 2.16
C HIS A 391 -19.82 -15.31 1.47
N VAL A 392 -19.73 -14.42 0.48
CA VAL A 392 -20.90 -13.97 -0.30
C VAL A 392 -20.88 -14.65 -1.66
N GLU A 393 -21.94 -15.44 -1.98
CA GLU A 393 -22.00 -16.28 -3.19
C GLU A 393 -21.79 -15.49 -4.48
N ASP A 394 -22.37 -14.30 -4.58
CA ASP A 394 -22.28 -13.42 -5.75
C ASP A 394 -20.85 -12.89 -6.00
N PHE A 395 -19.98 -12.87 -4.99
CA PHE A 395 -18.63 -12.31 -5.06
C PHE A 395 -17.52 -13.35 -4.96
N LYS A 396 -17.84 -14.66 -4.95
CA LYS A 396 -16.84 -15.74 -4.87
C LYS A 396 -15.76 -15.65 -5.95
N GLY A 397 -16.14 -15.27 -7.18
CA GLY A 397 -15.15 -15.08 -8.26
C GLY A 397 -14.14 -13.97 -7.99
N ILE A 398 -14.53 -12.91 -7.26
CA ILE A 398 -13.60 -11.86 -6.81
C ILE A 398 -12.71 -12.39 -5.67
N GLY A 399 -13.28 -13.19 -4.75
CA GLY A 399 -12.54 -13.85 -3.68
C GLY A 399 -11.42 -14.76 -4.22
N GLU A 400 -11.71 -15.56 -5.26
CA GLU A 400 -10.71 -16.39 -5.95
C GLU A 400 -9.62 -15.56 -6.63
N LEU A 401 -9.97 -14.43 -7.25
CA LEU A 401 -9.00 -13.51 -7.86
C LEU A 401 -8.05 -12.86 -6.83
N LEU A 402 -8.51 -12.65 -5.61
CA LEU A 402 -7.72 -12.09 -4.50
C LEU A 402 -6.89 -13.16 -3.78
N GLY A 403 -7.24 -14.44 -3.93
CA GLY A 403 -6.52 -15.58 -3.38
C GLY A 403 -5.36 -16.06 -4.26
N ASP A 404 -4.56 -17.01 -3.72
CA ASP A 404 -3.53 -17.76 -4.48
C ASP A 404 -4.16 -18.90 -5.28
#